data_85959b0f5d14b43150c9d0fcb9b0eef4
#
_entry.id   85959b0f5d14b43150c9d0fcb9b0eef4
#
_cell.length_a   1.000
_cell.length_b   1.000
_cell.length_c   1.000
_cell.angle_alpha   90.00
_cell.angle_beta   90.00
_cell.angle_gamma   90.00
#
_symmetry.space_group_name_H-M   'P 1'
#
loop_
_entity.id
_entity.type
_entity.pdbx_description
1 polymer ?
#
loop_
_entity_poly.entity_id
_entity_poly.type
_entity_poly.pdbx_seq_one_letter_code
_entity_poly.pdbx_strand_id
1 'polypeptide(L)'
;WKTGDVLLLNGKIYTGRDAAHKRMVDMLNKGEKLPVDFTDKIIYYVGPVDPVRDEVVGPAGPTTATRMDKFTRQMLEQTGLLGMIGKSERGEAACQAIADNKAVYLMAVGGSAYLVAKAIKEAKVVAFPELGMEAIYEFEVKDMPVTVAVDSSGLSVHAVAPKQWQAKIGIKILDRKSVV
;
A
#
# COMPACT_ATOMS: atom_id res chain seq x y z
N TRP A 1 8.22 -12.41 6.52
CA TRP A 1 8.27 -11.00 6.96
C TRP A 1 7.42 -10.83 8.20
N LYS A 2 7.97 -10.11 9.18
CA LYS A 2 7.31 -9.83 10.45
C LYS A 2 7.07 -8.32 10.58
N THR A 3 6.04 -7.96 11.31
CA THR A 3 5.73 -6.58 11.64
C THR A 3 6.94 -5.85 12.22
N GLY A 4 7.32 -4.73 11.60
CA GLY A 4 8.49 -3.92 11.94
C GLY A 4 9.74 -4.20 11.11
N ASP A 5 9.78 -5.28 10.31
CA ASP A 5 10.90 -5.53 9.41
C ASP A 5 11.02 -4.40 8.38
N VAL A 6 12.27 -4.00 8.10
CA VAL A 6 12.59 -3.04 7.04
C VAL A 6 13.08 -3.82 5.83
N LEU A 7 12.49 -3.55 4.67
CA LEU A 7 12.75 -4.26 3.43
C LEU A 7 13.19 -3.29 2.34
N LEU A 8 13.97 -3.78 1.39
CA LEU A 8 14.28 -3.11 0.13
C LEU A 8 13.62 -3.92 -1.00
N LEU A 9 12.57 -3.35 -1.59
CA LEU A 9 11.83 -4.02 -2.67
C LEU A 9 12.55 -3.85 -4.00
N ASN A 10 12.59 -4.94 -4.77
CA ASN A 10 13.14 -5.00 -6.12
C ASN A 10 12.17 -5.73 -7.04
N GLY A 11 12.05 -5.27 -8.27
CA GLY A 11 11.22 -5.85 -9.31
C GLY A 11 9.95 -5.06 -9.60
N LYS A 12 8.93 -5.72 -10.14
CA LYS A 12 7.73 -5.08 -10.66
C LYS A 12 6.62 -4.98 -9.62
N ILE A 13 6.06 -3.79 -9.48
CA ILE A 13 4.87 -3.51 -8.68
C ILE A 13 3.85 -2.74 -9.51
N TYR A 14 2.58 -2.87 -9.16
CA TYR A 14 1.52 -2.06 -9.78
C TYR A 14 1.14 -0.87 -8.91
N THR A 15 0.54 0.16 -9.52
CA THR A 15 -0.01 1.30 -8.77
C THR A 15 -1.53 1.27 -8.82
N GLY A 16 -2.17 1.93 -7.85
CA GLY A 16 -3.60 2.15 -7.86
C GLY A 16 -4.07 2.88 -6.62
N ARG A 17 -4.96 3.85 -6.82
CA ARG A 17 -5.61 4.61 -5.74
C ARG A 17 -7.12 4.46 -5.84
N ASP A 18 -7.83 5.45 -5.29
CA ASP A 18 -9.29 5.45 -5.14
C ASP A 18 -10.05 5.15 -6.43
N ALA A 19 -9.74 5.87 -7.53
CA ALA A 19 -10.47 5.71 -8.79
C ALA A 19 -10.20 4.34 -9.44
N ALA A 20 -8.93 3.91 -9.48
CA ALA A 20 -8.58 2.60 -10.02
C ALA A 20 -9.19 1.46 -9.19
N HIS A 21 -9.13 1.52 -7.85
CA HIS A 21 -9.73 0.51 -6.98
C HIS A 21 -11.24 0.43 -7.15
N LYS A 22 -11.92 1.60 -7.19
CA LYS A 22 -13.36 1.63 -7.41
C LYS A 22 -13.71 0.93 -8.74
N ARG A 23 -12.99 1.26 -9.81
CA ARG A 23 -13.24 0.68 -11.11
C ARG A 23 -12.98 -0.82 -11.15
N MET A 24 -11.87 -1.28 -10.57
CA MET A 24 -11.57 -2.72 -10.48
C MET A 24 -12.66 -3.46 -9.71
N VAL A 25 -13.11 -2.93 -8.58
CA VAL A 25 -14.18 -3.54 -7.77
C VAL A 25 -15.52 -3.53 -8.53
N ASP A 26 -15.86 -2.45 -9.23
CA ASP A 26 -17.06 -2.40 -10.08
C ASP A 26 -17.02 -3.47 -11.20
N MET A 27 -15.84 -3.72 -11.80
CA MET A 27 -15.64 -4.79 -12.80
C MET A 27 -15.80 -6.17 -12.17
N LEU A 28 -15.15 -6.42 -11.02
CA LEU A 28 -15.26 -7.70 -10.29
C LEU A 28 -16.71 -8.00 -9.90
N ASN A 29 -17.46 -7.01 -9.45
CA ASN A 29 -18.89 -7.15 -9.11
C ASN A 29 -19.77 -7.51 -10.30
N LYS A 30 -19.34 -7.15 -11.53
CA LYS A 30 -20.00 -7.52 -12.78
C LYS A 30 -19.50 -8.84 -13.36
N GLY A 31 -18.52 -9.49 -12.73
CA GLY A 31 -17.87 -10.68 -13.24
C GLY A 31 -16.97 -10.43 -14.45
N GLU A 32 -16.54 -9.17 -14.65
CA GLU A 32 -15.64 -8.79 -15.73
C GLU A 32 -14.19 -9.11 -15.34
N LYS A 33 -13.39 -9.51 -16.33
CA LYS A 33 -11.95 -9.73 -16.12
C LYS A 33 -11.21 -8.40 -15.96
N LEU A 34 -10.35 -8.33 -14.97
CA LEU A 34 -9.48 -7.16 -14.79
C LEU A 34 -8.45 -7.03 -15.93
N PRO A 35 -8.07 -5.81 -16.31
CA PRO A 35 -7.09 -5.57 -17.38
C PRO A 35 -5.66 -5.96 -17.01
N VAL A 36 -5.40 -6.19 -15.71
CA VAL A 36 -4.10 -6.59 -15.17
C VAL A 36 -4.30 -7.80 -14.27
N ASP A 37 -3.38 -8.75 -14.34
CA ASP A 37 -3.30 -9.89 -13.41
C ASP A 37 -2.54 -9.47 -12.14
N PHE A 38 -3.24 -9.49 -11.00
CA PHE A 38 -2.69 -9.12 -9.69
C PHE A 38 -2.20 -10.33 -8.89
N THR A 39 -2.29 -11.54 -9.43
CA THR A 39 -1.84 -12.77 -8.73
C THR A 39 -0.37 -12.65 -8.34
N ASP A 40 -0.09 -12.82 -7.05
CA ASP A 40 1.25 -12.70 -6.46
C ASP A 40 1.93 -11.34 -6.67
N LYS A 41 1.15 -10.29 -6.89
CA LYS A 41 1.66 -8.92 -7.09
C LYS A 41 1.50 -8.05 -5.85
N ILE A 42 2.21 -6.94 -5.86
CA ILE A 42 2.09 -5.86 -4.88
C ILE A 42 1.50 -4.64 -5.56
N ILE A 43 0.53 -4.00 -4.92
CA ILE A 43 -0.04 -2.73 -5.38
C ILE A 43 0.43 -1.57 -4.49
N TYR A 44 0.94 -0.52 -5.11
CA TYR A 44 1.36 0.70 -4.45
C TYR A 44 0.27 1.77 -4.56
N TYR A 45 -0.21 2.22 -3.42
CA TYR A 45 -1.22 3.27 -3.33
C TYR A 45 -0.58 4.63 -3.60
N VAL A 46 -0.46 4.98 -4.86
CA VAL A 46 0.18 6.20 -5.34
C VAL A 46 -0.53 6.73 -6.57
N GLY A 47 -0.52 8.03 -6.75
CA GLY A 47 -0.74 8.72 -8.01
C GLY A 47 0.55 9.47 -8.33
N PRO A 48 1.41 8.94 -9.19
CA PRO A 48 2.67 9.58 -9.51
C PRO A 48 2.41 10.91 -10.23
N VAL A 49 3.22 11.91 -9.91
CA VAL A 49 3.22 13.17 -10.66
C VAL A 49 3.99 12.97 -11.95
N ASP A 50 3.60 13.67 -13.00
CA ASP A 50 4.31 13.63 -14.27
C ASP A 50 5.78 14.09 -14.10
N PRO A 51 6.73 13.48 -14.80
CA PRO A 51 8.12 13.88 -14.76
C PRO A 51 8.31 15.28 -15.36
N VAL A 52 9.20 16.07 -14.75
CA VAL A 52 9.47 17.45 -15.21
C VAL A 52 10.79 17.55 -15.99
N ARG A 53 11.69 16.58 -15.82
CA ARG A 53 13.02 16.53 -16.44
C ARG A 53 13.30 15.11 -16.93
N ASP A 54 14.54 14.66 -16.80
CA ASP A 54 14.98 13.29 -17.13
C ASP A 54 14.59 12.26 -16.05
N GLU A 55 13.53 12.52 -15.32
CA GLU A 55 12.97 11.62 -14.30
C GLU A 55 12.08 10.57 -14.94
N VAL A 56 12.06 9.37 -14.42
CA VAL A 56 11.14 8.31 -14.84
C VAL A 56 9.70 8.66 -14.46
N VAL A 57 9.54 9.20 -13.26
CA VAL A 57 8.29 9.77 -12.72
C VAL A 57 8.65 10.96 -11.83
N GLY A 58 7.73 11.90 -11.69
CA GLY A 58 7.84 12.95 -10.68
C GLY A 58 7.61 12.38 -9.26
N PRO A 59 7.37 13.24 -8.27
CA PRO A 59 7.13 12.79 -6.90
C PRO A 59 6.07 11.69 -6.80
N ALA A 60 6.42 10.55 -6.22
CA ALA A 60 5.59 9.36 -6.11
C ALA A 60 5.37 8.95 -4.64
N GLY A 61 4.80 9.86 -3.84
CA GLY A 61 4.56 9.64 -2.42
C GLY A 61 3.35 8.73 -2.14
N PRO A 62 3.43 7.91 -1.07
CA PRO A 62 2.34 7.00 -0.71
C PRO A 62 1.06 7.74 -0.31
N THR A 63 -0.07 7.21 -0.75
CA THR A 63 -1.41 7.63 -0.31
C THR A 63 -1.76 7.00 1.03
N THR A 64 -2.58 7.68 1.84
CA THR A 64 -3.13 7.15 3.09
C THR A 64 -3.94 5.88 2.84
N ALA A 65 -3.50 4.76 3.43
CA ALA A 65 -4.01 3.43 3.10
C ALA A 65 -5.44 3.17 3.60
N THR A 66 -5.87 3.81 4.69
CA THR A 66 -7.21 3.66 5.27
C THR A 66 -8.33 3.94 4.25
N ARG A 67 -8.06 4.79 3.26
CA ARG A 67 -9.02 5.07 2.17
C ARG A 67 -9.31 3.84 1.30
N MET A 68 -8.35 2.90 1.24
CA MET A 68 -8.44 1.67 0.46
C MET A 68 -9.04 0.50 1.27
N ASP A 69 -9.27 0.66 2.58
CA ASP A 69 -9.73 -0.43 3.45
C ASP A 69 -11.02 -1.08 2.96
N LYS A 70 -11.95 -0.27 2.47
CA LYS A 70 -13.24 -0.72 1.92
C LYS A 70 -13.11 -1.65 0.70
N PHE A 71 -11.99 -1.60 -0.02
CA PHE A 71 -11.72 -2.42 -1.19
C PHE A 71 -10.84 -3.64 -0.86
N THR A 72 -10.13 -3.61 0.28
CA THR A 72 -9.03 -4.52 0.57
C THR A 72 -9.44 -5.98 0.54
N ARG A 73 -10.51 -6.35 1.25
CA ARG A 73 -10.96 -7.74 1.31
C ARG A 73 -11.25 -8.30 -0.08
N GLN A 74 -12.05 -7.60 -0.86
CA GLN A 74 -12.43 -8.06 -2.19
C GLN A 74 -11.22 -8.15 -3.13
N MET A 75 -10.32 -7.19 -3.09
CA MET A 75 -9.08 -7.23 -3.89
C MET A 75 -8.23 -8.45 -3.53
N LEU A 76 -8.03 -8.73 -2.25
CA LEU A 76 -7.25 -9.89 -1.81
C LEU A 76 -7.92 -11.22 -2.22
N GLU A 77 -9.21 -11.39 -1.94
CA GLU A 77 -9.94 -12.64 -2.17
C GLU A 77 -10.15 -12.97 -3.65
N GLN A 78 -10.36 -11.95 -4.50
CA GLN A 78 -10.76 -12.17 -5.89
C GLN A 78 -9.64 -11.99 -6.90
N THR A 79 -8.50 -11.41 -6.52
CA THR A 79 -7.41 -11.14 -7.48
C THR A 79 -6.11 -11.86 -7.16
N GLY A 80 -5.99 -12.49 -5.98
CA GLY A 80 -4.74 -13.12 -5.56
C GLY A 80 -3.63 -12.12 -5.24
N LEU A 81 -3.97 -10.84 -4.97
CA LEU A 81 -3.03 -9.81 -4.61
C LEU A 81 -2.26 -10.20 -3.34
N LEU A 82 -0.93 -10.14 -3.37
CA LEU A 82 -0.07 -10.57 -2.26
C LEU A 82 0.19 -9.46 -1.25
N GLY A 83 0.24 -8.21 -1.69
CA GLY A 83 0.58 -7.12 -0.78
C GLY A 83 0.20 -5.74 -1.28
N MET A 84 0.23 -4.82 -0.35
CA MET A 84 -0.13 -3.42 -0.58
C MET A 84 0.92 -2.50 0.04
N ILE A 85 1.22 -1.38 -0.63
CA ILE A 85 2.11 -0.34 -0.10
C ILE A 85 1.32 0.96 0.04
N GLY A 86 1.42 1.61 1.18
CA GLY A 86 0.78 2.89 1.43
C GLY A 86 1.45 3.65 2.56
N LYS A 87 0.73 4.56 3.20
CA LYS A 87 1.13 5.21 4.46
C LYS A 87 0.02 5.14 5.49
N SER A 88 0.36 5.39 6.75
CA SER A 88 -0.55 5.35 7.90
C SER A 88 -1.05 3.95 8.24
N GLU A 89 -1.89 3.88 9.24
CA GLU A 89 -2.48 2.64 9.76
C GLU A 89 -3.54 2.04 8.83
N ARG A 90 -3.91 0.79 9.10
CA ARG A 90 -5.05 0.11 8.50
C ARG A 90 -6.13 -0.12 9.57
N GLY A 91 -7.38 -0.07 9.16
CA GLY A 91 -8.50 -0.46 10.02
C GLY A 91 -8.48 -1.95 10.36
N GLU A 92 -9.16 -2.31 11.44
CA GLU A 92 -9.21 -3.69 11.96
C GLU A 92 -9.71 -4.69 10.90
N ALA A 93 -10.78 -4.35 10.18
CA ALA A 93 -11.33 -5.20 9.11
C ALA A 93 -10.32 -5.44 7.96
N ALA A 94 -9.49 -4.45 7.64
CA ALA A 94 -8.44 -4.61 6.65
C ALA A 94 -7.29 -5.49 7.17
N CYS A 95 -6.89 -5.33 8.44
CA CYS A 95 -5.89 -6.19 9.07
C CYS A 95 -6.38 -7.65 9.11
N GLN A 96 -7.66 -7.88 9.41
CA GLN A 96 -8.25 -9.22 9.37
C GLN A 96 -8.25 -9.80 7.95
N ALA A 97 -8.61 -9.01 6.93
CA ALA A 97 -8.55 -9.46 5.54
C ALA A 97 -7.13 -9.83 5.10
N ILE A 98 -6.12 -9.08 5.56
CA ILE A 98 -4.71 -9.37 5.33
C ILE A 98 -4.33 -10.73 5.95
N ALA A 99 -4.76 -10.98 7.19
CA ALA A 99 -4.52 -12.26 7.88
C ALA A 99 -5.18 -13.44 7.18
N ASP A 100 -6.46 -13.29 6.81
CA ASP A 100 -7.26 -14.34 6.16
C ASP A 100 -6.63 -14.77 4.82
N ASN A 101 -6.08 -13.82 4.07
CA ASN A 101 -5.47 -14.05 2.75
C ASN A 101 -3.94 -14.24 2.78
N LYS A 102 -3.31 -14.28 3.97
CA LYS A 102 -1.84 -14.38 4.13
C LYS A 102 -1.08 -13.30 3.37
N ALA A 103 -1.71 -12.16 3.17
CA ALA A 103 -1.13 -11.01 2.50
C ALA A 103 -0.26 -10.16 3.44
N VAL A 104 0.24 -9.04 2.92
CA VAL A 104 1.06 -8.10 3.71
C VAL A 104 0.68 -6.66 3.39
N TYR A 105 0.75 -5.79 4.39
CA TYR A 105 0.73 -4.36 4.17
C TYR A 105 2.07 -3.75 4.55
N LEU A 106 2.65 -3.06 3.58
CA LEU A 106 3.94 -2.40 3.67
C LEU A 106 3.72 -0.88 3.74
N MET A 107 4.51 -0.21 4.54
CA MET A 107 4.44 1.24 4.67
C MET A 107 5.67 1.87 4.02
N ALA A 108 5.44 2.76 3.06
CA ALA A 108 6.45 3.68 2.56
C ALA A 108 6.41 4.99 3.36
N VAL A 109 7.55 5.67 3.45
CA VAL A 109 7.67 6.88 4.27
C VAL A 109 6.90 8.04 3.60
N GLY A 110 5.90 8.57 4.32
CA GLY A 110 5.22 9.81 3.93
C GLY A 110 6.19 10.99 3.98
N GLY A 111 6.04 11.93 3.05
CA GLY A 111 6.95 13.08 2.92
C GLY A 111 8.23 12.81 2.12
N SER A 112 8.56 11.57 1.83
CA SER A 112 9.74 11.17 1.04
C SER A 112 9.43 10.91 -0.43
N ALA A 113 8.41 11.56 -0.99
CA ALA A 113 7.92 11.32 -2.35
C ALA A 113 9.02 11.34 -3.43
N TYR A 114 9.96 12.25 -3.30
CA TYR A 114 11.11 12.34 -4.20
C TYR A 114 12.12 11.20 -4.02
N LEU A 115 12.38 10.78 -2.78
CA LEU A 115 13.29 9.65 -2.50
C LEU A 115 12.68 8.34 -2.99
N VAL A 116 11.38 8.15 -2.80
CA VAL A 116 10.66 6.98 -3.31
C VAL A 116 10.70 6.95 -4.83
N ALA A 117 10.49 8.12 -5.50
CA ALA A 117 10.56 8.23 -6.95
C ALA A 117 11.93 7.80 -7.51
N LYS A 118 13.03 8.06 -6.79
CA LYS A 118 14.38 7.59 -7.19
C LYS A 118 14.53 6.07 -7.22
N ALA A 119 13.74 5.34 -6.43
CA ALA A 119 13.74 3.88 -6.46
C ALA A 119 13.00 3.33 -7.68
N ILE A 120 12.17 4.12 -8.37
CA ILE A 120 11.43 3.73 -9.57
C ILE A 120 12.36 3.89 -10.77
N LYS A 121 12.66 2.79 -11.46
CA LYS A 121 13.57 2.73 -12.61
C LYS A 121 12.85 2.77 -13.95
N GLU A 122 11.64 2.24 -14.00
CA GLU A 122 10.75 2.28 -15.15
C GLU A 122 9.31 2.50 -14.68
N ALA A 123 8.52 3.17 -15.52
CA ALA A 123 7.11 3.41 -15.29
C ALA A 123 6.35 3.28 -16.61
N LYS A 124 5.29 2.49 -16.62
CA LYS A 124 4.46 2.26 -17.79
C LYS A 124 2.99 2.21 -17.39
N VAL A 125 2.13 2.97 -18.06
CA VAL A 125 0.68 2.84 -17.91
C VAL A 125 0.26 1.51 -18.53
N VAL A 126 -0.46 0.68 -17.76
CA VAL A 126 -0.91 -0.66 -18.19
C VAL A 126 -2.43 -0.78 -18.22
N ALA A 127 -3.16 0.08 -17.50
CA ALA A 127 -4.62 0.11 -17.55
C ALA A 127 -5.18 1.48 -17.14
N PHE A 128 -6.39 1.77 -17.60
CA PHE A 128 -7.18 2.97 -17.28
C PHE A 128 -6.44 4.29 -17.55
N PRO A 129 -5.83 4.49 -18.74
CA PRO A 129 -5.03 5.69 -19.03
C PRO A 129 -5.84 6.99 -18.88
N GLU A 130 -7.15 6.94 -19.07
CA GLU A 130 -8.05 8.06 -18.89
C GLU A 130 -8.18 8.57 -17.45
N LEU A 131 -7.72 7.81 -16.45
CA LEU A 131 -7.68 8.22 -15.05
C LEU A 131 -6.44 9.10 -14.72
N GLY A 132 -5.57 9.35 -15.71
CA GLY A 132 -4.38 10.17 -15.52
C GLY A 132 -3.46 9.60 -14.43
N MET A 133 -3.13 10.41 -13.42
CA MET A 133 -2.27 9.97 -12.32
C MET A 133 -2.87 8.83 -11.49
N GLU A 134 -4.15 8.54 -11.60
CA GLU A 134 -4.81 7.41 -10.95
C GLU A 134 -4.95 6.18 -11.86
N ALA A 135 -4.37 6.21 -13.06
CA ALA A 135 -4.22 5.03 -13.90
C ALA A 135 -3.42 3.93 -13.19
N ILE A 136 -3.53 2.70 -13.67
CA ILE A 136 -2.66 1.63 -13.19
C ILE A 136 -1.36 1.69 -13.97
N TYR A 137 -0.26 1.95 -13.25
CA TYR A 137 1.09 1.87 -13.77
C TYR A 137 1.74 0.55 -13.33
N GLU A 138 2.62 0.02 -14.14
CA GLU A 138 3.63 -0.95 -13.76
C GLU A 138 4.92 -0.17 -13.50
N PHE A 139 5.47 -0.28 -12.29
CA PHE A 139 6.76 0.27 -11.91
C PHE A 139 7.79 -0.84 -11.77
N GLU A 140 8.95 -0.67 -12.37
CA GLU A 140 10.15 -1.42 -12.01
C GLU A 140 10.86 -0.66 -10.89
N VAL A 141 10.99 -1.27 -9.72
CA VAL A 141 11.63 -0.65 -8.55
C VAL A 141 12.94 -1.34 -8.19
N LYS A 142 13.88 -0.56 -7.68
CA LYS A 142 15.17 -1.05 -7.16
C LYS A 142 15.44 -0.42 -5.81
N ASP A 143 15.66 -1.29 -4.82
CA ASP A 143 15.98 -0.92 -3.43
C ASP A 143 14.95 0.05 -2.82
N MET A 144 13.68 -0.10 -3.16
CA MET A 144 12.61 0.72 -2.62
C MET A 144 12.40 0.42 -1.14
N PRO A 145 12.67 1.38 -0.23
CA PRO A 145 12.60 1.13 1.20
C PRO A 145 11.14 1.13 1.68
N VAL A 146 10.77 0.05 2.39
CA VAL A 146 9.45 -0.09 3.02
C VAL A 146 9.58 -0.77 4.37
N THR A 147 8.58 -0.61 5.23
CA THR A 147 8.47 -1.30 6.51
C THR A 147 7.24 -2.19 6.51
N VAL A 148 7.35 -3.41 7.02
CA VAL A 148 6.19 -4.29 7.23
C VAL A 148 5.32 -3.68 8.32
N ALA A 149 4.19 -3.12 7.94
CA ALA A 149 3.26 -2.46 8.86
C ALA A 149 2.15 -3.37 9.35
N VAL A 150 1.68 -4.32 8.52
CA VAL A 150 0.81 -5.43 8.93
C VAL A 150 1.34 -6.69 8.27
N ASP A 151 1.67 -7.69 9.07
CA ASP A 151 2.16 -8.99 8.57
C ASP A 151 1.01 -9.97 8.26
N SER A 152 1.36 -11.14 7.76
CA SER A 152 0.40 -12.18 7.35
C SER A 152 -0.40 -12.81 8.51
N SER A 153 -0.13 -12.43 9.76
CA SER A 153 -0.96 -12.75 10.91
C SER A 153 -2.00 -11.67 11.23
N GLY A 154 -1.96 -10.55 10.53
CA GLY A 154 -2.79 -9.37 10.81
C GLY A 154 -2.24 -8.47 11.92
N LEU A 155 -1.04 -8.78 12.44
CA LEU A 155 -0.42 -7.98 13.48
C LEU A 155 0.05 -6.63 12.91
N SER A 156 -0.45 -5.53 13.49
CA SER A 156 -0.13 -4.18 13.05
C SER A 156 0.94 -3.53 13.93
N VAL A 157 1.95 -2.92 13.30
CA VAL A 157 2.97 -2.12 14.00
C VAL A 157 2.33 -0.97 14.79
N HIS A 158 1.27 -0.38 14.29
CA HIS A 158 0.55 0.71 14.96
C HIS A 158 -0.17 0.26 16.24
N ALA A 159 -0.50 -1.04 16.35
CA ALA A 159 -1.08 -1.61 17.55
C ALA A 159 -0.03 -2.00 18.61
N VAL A 160 1.15 -2.46 18.18
CA VAL A 160 2.18 -3.00 19.10
C VAL A 160 3.26 -1.98 19.47
N ALA A 161 3.72 -1.17 18.52
CA ALA A 161 4.83 -0.25 18.76
C ALA A 161 4.55 0.78 19.89
N PRO A 162 3.36 1.42 19.98
CA PRO A 162 3.07 2.32 21.08
C PRO A 162 3.17 1.65 22.45
N LYS A 163 2.65 0.42 22.56
CA LYS A 163 2.68 -0.36 23.81
C LYS A 163 4.11 -0.72 24.22
N GLN A 164 4.94 -1.13 23.27
CA GLN A 164 6.34 -1.44 23.48
C GLN A 164 7.13 -0.21 23.95
N TRP A 165 6.90 0.96 23.34
CA TRP A 165 7.52 2.21 23.74
C TRP A 165 7.05 2.68 25.11
N GLN A 166 5.75 2.59 25.39
CA GLN A 166 5.20 2.89 26.72
C GLN A 166 5.90 2.09 27.83
N ALA A 167 6.07 0.78 27.61
CA ALA A 167 6.78 -0.08 28.55
C ALA A 167 8.26 0.33 28.71
N LYS A 168 8.89 0.77 27.60
CA LYS A 168 10.32 1.11 27.57
C LYS A 168 10.64 2.43 28.26
N ILE A 169 9.77 3.44 28.14
CA ILE A 169 9.96 4.78 28.73
C ILE A 169 9.24 4.96 30.07
N GLY A 170 8.51 3.94 30.55
CA GLY A 170 7.81 3.99 31.83
C GLY A 170 6.63 4.96 31.91
N ILE A 171 6.18 5.49 30.76
CA ILE A 171 5.05 6.45 30.70
C ILE A 171 3.78 5.69 30.27
N LYS A 172 2.75 5.77 31.11
CA LYS A 172 1.41 5.28 30.78
C LYS A 172 0.70 6.36 29.95
N ILE A 173 0.60 6.19 28.63
CA ILE A 173 -0.25 7.07 27.81
C ILE A 173 -1.69 6.72 28.13
N LEU A 174 -2.46 7.71 28.60
CA LEU A 174 -3.89 7.56 28.81
C LEU A 174 -4.55 7.22 27.46
N ASP A 175 -5.40 6.20 27.46
CA ASP A 175 -6.18 5.82 26.28
C ASP A 175 -7.02 7.03 25.84
N ARG A 176 -6.99 7.40 24.55
CA ARG A 176 -7.75 8.53 24.00
C ARG A 176 -9.25 8.46 24.28
N LYS A 177 -9.76 7.28 24.67
CA LYS A 177 -11.15 7.05 25.07
C LYS A 177 -11.46 7.53 26.48
N SER A 178 -10.47 7.92 27.27
CA SER A 178 -10.66 8.38 28.66
C SER A 178 -10.59 9.90 28.82
N VAL A 179 -10.57 10.65 27.73
CA VAL A 179 -10.63 12.13 27.74
C VAL A 179 -12.00 12.52 27.21
N VAL A 180 -13.00 12.45 28.06
CA VAL A 180 -14.29 13.15 27.96
C VAL A 180 -14.46 13.96 29.21
#